data_2aef4170958877a24e78bb69f19ecc86
#
_entry.id   2aef4170958877a24e78bb69f19ecc86
#
_cell.length_a   1.000
_cell.length_b   1.000
_cell.length_c   1.000
_cell.angle_alpha   90.00
_cell.angle_beta   90.00
_cell.angle_gamma   90.00
#
_symmetry.space_group_name_H-M   'P 1'
#
loop_
_entity.id
_entity.type
_entity.pdbx_description
1 polymer ?
#
loop_
_entity_poly.entity_id
_entity_poly.type
_entity_poly.pdbx_seq_one_letter_code
_entity_poly.pdbx_strand_id
1 'polypeptide(L)'
;MARQFIDIFIPSYHRALNLKTVKYFLKLGWNAKNIHVFIDDEADDHAEYLEVSDKLGFNLHVFDMAESRKNYDYVHRPSKSRRSAGQARNMFYDKAKELGITFYVVQDDDTSQFQTKKFGKYCGISTFNDVFNTFISIESFMKKRRIGMFGLSQTGDFIGGTNKKLLRNKVMNTTFVLTDYIYKGERGYGDDDTSQFTGIMNEGLFTGSLGDGVVLSQTASATSKGGLTDLYNECKLLNKSLMCPIQFPSAIHAEYQVKNGGRLHHHIKNRHLYPRILKGTKRDNIAWDTYSEDFPFTNVPTR
;
A
#
# COMPACT_ATOMS: atom_id res chain seq x y z
N MET A 1 -28.41 -2.74 12.75
CA MET A 1 -27.45 -3.45 11.92
C MET A 1 -26.11 -3.48 12.66
N ALA A 2 -25.47 -4.64 12.77
CA ALA A 2 -24.14 -4.72 13.35
C ALA A 2 -23.17 -3.90 12.50
N ARG A 3 -22.30 -3.12 13.14
CA ARG A 3 -21.29 -2.29 12.48
C ARG A 3 -20.31 -3.22 11.79
N GLN A 4 -20.28 -3.24 10.46
CA GLN A 4 -19.32 -4.05 9.71
C GLN A 4 -18.00 -3.27 9.69
N PHE A 5 -16.96 -3.81 10.32
CA PHE A 5 -15.62 -3.25 10.25
C PHE A 5 -14.95 -3.60 8.92
N ILE A 6 -14.02 -2.76 8.50
CA ILE A 6 -13.16 -3.03 7.34
C ILE A 6 -11.94 -3.78 7.83
N ASP A 7 -11.50 -4.78 7.05
CA ASP A 7 -10.34 -5.58 7.38
C ASP A 7 -9.04 -4.84 7.03
N ILE A 8 -8.08 -4.89 7.96
CA ILE A 8 -6.77 -4.24 7.86
C ILE A 8 -5.70 -5.33 7.77
N PHE A 9 -4.97 -5.36 6.66
CA PHE A 9 -3.92 -6.32 6.38
C PHE A 9 -2.54 -5.67 6.54
N ILE A 10 -1.69 -6.25 7.37
CA ILE A 10 -0.44 -5.65 7.83
C ILE A 10 0.70 -6.64 7.59
N PRO A 11 1.65 -6.38 6.66
CA PRO A 11 2.88 -7.14 6.59
C PRO A 11 3.79 -6.74 7.74
N SER A 12 4.41 -7.69 8.42
CA SER A 12 5.32 -7.36 9.51
C SER A 12 6.54 -8.30 9.54
N TYR A 13 7.67 -7.77 9.98
CA TYR A 13 8.93 -8.49 10.11
C TYR A 13 9.80 -7.89 11.20
N HIS A 14 10.22 -8.68 12.19
CA HIS A 14 11.04 -8.27 13.35
C HIS A 14 10.49 -7.09 14.15
N ARG A 15 9.16 -7.02 14.32
CA ARG A 15 8.49 -5.92 15.04
C ARG A 15 7.37 -6.38 15.96
N ALA A 16 7.38 -7.64 16.43
CA ALA A 16 6.32 -8.21 17.26
C ALA A 16 5.91 -7.29 18.42
N LEU A 17 6.89 -6.77 19.18
CA LEU A 17 6.64 -5.88 20.33
C LEU A 17 6.32 -4.43 19.95
N ASN A 18 6.53 -4.05 18.68
CA ASN A 18 6.39 -2.66 18.21
C ASN A 18 5.40 -2.51 17.05
N LEU A 19 4.31 -3.24 17.06
CA LEU A 19 3.22 -3.15 16.08
C LEU A 19 2.42 -1.84 16.30
N LYS A 20 2.97 -0.72 15.81
CA LYS A 20 2.35 0.60 16.01
C LYS A 20 0.98 0.69 15.35
N THR A 21 0.85 0.14 14.15
CA THR A 21 -0.39 0.13 13.38
C THR A 21 -1.50 -0.62 14.10
N VAL A 22 -1.22 -1.81 14.61
CA VAL A 22 -2.20 -2.59 15.40
C VAL A 22 -2.66 -1.78 16.61
N LYS A 23 -1.70 -1.26 17.39
CA LYS A 23 -2.00 -0.45 18.60
C LYS A 23 -2.82 0.80 18.25
N TYR A 24 -2.53 1.44 17.11
CA TYR A 24 -3.26 2.62 16.67
C TYR A 24 -4.72 2.29 16.31
N PHE A 25 -4.97 1.24 15.52
CA PHE A 25 -6.34 0.84 15.17
C PHE A 25 -7.14 0.41 16.38
N LEU A 26 -6.54 -0.36 17.30
CA LEU A 26 -7.20 -0.74 18.57
C LEU A 26 -7.54 0.49 19.43
N LYS A 27 -6.62 1.46 19.53
CA LYS A 27 -6.87 2.73 20.23
C LYS A 27 -8.01 3.53 19.61
N LEU A 28 -8.17 3.49 18.30
CA LEU A 28 -9.31 4.10 17.61
C LEU A 28 -10.64 3.37 17.90
N GLY A 29 -10.62 2.17 18.42
CA GLY A 29 -11.80 1.32 18.65
C GLY A 29 -12.11 0.37 17.50
N TRP A 30 -11.12 0.06 16.67
CA TRP A 30 -11.25 -0.98 15.64
C TRP A 30 -11.38 -2.35 16.29
N ASN A 31 -12.20 -3.23 15.71
CA ASN A 31 -12.31 -4.59 16.21
C ASN A 31 -11.03 -5.37 15.87
N ALA A 32 -10.39 -5.95 16.88
CA ALA A 32 -9.17 -6.74 16.72
C ALA A 32 -9.32 -7.87 15.69
N LYS A 33 -10.51 -8.50 15.60
CA LYS A 33 -10.78 -9.58 14.64
C LYS A 33 -10.81 -9.13 13.18
N ASN A 34 -10.81 -7.83 12.90
CA ASN A 34 -10.64 -7.27 11.57
C ASN A 34 -9.22 -6.74 11.31
N ILE A 35 -8.26 -7.08 12.17
CA ILE A 35 -6.84 -6.77 12.00
C ILE A 35 -6.11 -8.08 11.73
N HIS A 36 -5.40 -8.16 10.60
CA HIS A 36 -4.71 -9.33 10.11
C HIS A 36 -3.23 -9.01 9.95
N VAL A 37 -2.36 -9.62 10.74
CA VAL A 37 -0.91 -9.46 10.66
C VAL A 37 -0.31 -10.68 9.96
N PHE A 38 0.57 -10.44 8.99
CA PHE A 38 1.20 -11.48 8.19
C PHE A 38 2.70 -11.49 8.44
N ILE A 39 3.21 -12.64 8.82
CA ILE A 39 4.65 -12.90 9.01
C ILE A 39 5.04 -14.15 8.22
N ASP A 40 6.32 -14.27 7.92
CA ASP A 40 6.85 -15.50 7.33
C ASP A 40 7.18 -16.55 8.41
N ASP A 41 7.20 -17.82 8.02
CA ASP A 41 7.48 -18.96 8.91
C ASP A 41 8.96 -19.05 9.37
N GLU A 42 9.86 -18.31 8.71
CA GLU A 42 11.27 -18.22 9.07
C GLU A 42 11.58 -17.03 10.01
N ALA A 43 10.56 -16.27 10.45
CA ALA A 43 10.76 -15.17 11.38
C ALA A 43 11.20 -15.72 12.76
N ASP A 44 12.33 -15.24 13.27
CA ASP A 44 12.91 -15.68 14.55
C ASP A 44 12.15 -15.14 15.77
N ASP A 45 11.32 -14.11 15.61
CA ASP A 45 10.42 -13.55 16.62
C ASP A 45 8.97 -14.08 16.52
N HIS A 46 8.77 -15.27 15.94
CA HIS A 46 7.46 -15.89 15.76
C HIS A 46 6.71 -16.10 17.10
N ALA A 47 7.42 -16.55 18.13
CA ALA A 47 6.84 -16.77 19.45
C ALA A 47 6.28 -15.48 20.07
N GLU A 48 7.00 -14.37 19.91
CA GLU A 48 6.57 -13.05 20.37
C GLU A 48 5.33 -12.56 19.60
N TYR A 49 5.24 -12.85 18.28
CA TYR A 49 4.02 -12.52 17.52
C TYR A 49 2.81 -13.31 18.01
N LEU A 50 2.96 -14.58 18.34
CA LEU A 50 1.90 -15.40 18.91
C LEU A 50 1.43 -14.82 20.27
N GLU A 51 2.36 -14.55 21.18
CA GLU A 51 2.02 -13.96 22.48
C GLU A 51 1.29 -12.62 22.33
N VAL A 52 1.79 -11.73 21.45
CA VAL A 52 1.18 -10.42 21.23
C VAL A 52 -0.18 -10.55 20.54
N SER A 53 -0.36 -11.51 19.61
CA SER A 53 -1.65 -11.73 18.97
C SER A 53 -2.71 -12.22 19.95
N ASP A 54 -2.36 -13.16 20.85
CA ASP A 54 -3.25 -13.64 21.90
C ASP A 54 -3.66 -12.51 22.85
N LYS A 55 -2.69 -11.67 23.24
CA LYS A 55 -2.93 -10.55 24.14
C LYS A 55 -3.80 -9.45 23.54
N LEU A 56 -3.61 -9.13 22.27
CA LEU A 56 -4.31 -8.03 21.59
C LEU A 56 -5.53 -8.49 20.79
N GLY A 57 -5.66 -9.79 20.52
CA GLY A 57 -6.80 -10.42 19.89
C GLY A 57 -6.89 -10.28 18.38
N PHE A 58 -5.84 -9.84 17.69
CA PHE A 58 -5.80 -9.76 16.22
C PHE A 58 -5.57 -11.15 15.59
N ASN A 59 -5.75 -11.26 14.27
CA ASN A 59 -5.48 -12.49 13.54
C ASN A 59 -4.03 -12.51 13.06
N LEU A 60 -3.26 -13.51 13.49
CA LEU A 60 -1.92 -13.75 12.98
C LEU A 60 -1.98 -14.78 11.85
N HIS A 61 -1.35 -14.45 10.72
CA HIS A 61 -1.20 -15.34 9.56
C HIS A 61 0.27 -15.58 9.30
N VAL A 62 0.64 -16.86 9.23
CA VAL A 62 2.02 -17.29 8.92
C VAL A 62 2.01 -17.88 7.52
N PHE A 63 2.92 -17.46 6.66
CA PHE A 63 3.04 -17.97 5.31
C PHE A 63 4.39 -18.65 5.07
N ASP A 64 4.39 -19.64 4.18
CA ASP A 64 5.57 -20.39 3.75
C ASP A 64 6.48 -19.50 2.90
N MET A 65 7.63 -19.13 3.46
CA MET A 65 8.62 -18.31 2.78
C MET A 65 9.34 -19.07 1.65
N ALA A 66 9.57 -20.37 1.81
CA ALA A 66 10.22 -21.16 0.79
C ALA A 66 9.35 -21.30 -0.46
N GLU A 67 8.04 -21.48 -0.29
CA GLU A 67 7.07 -21.48 -1.38
C GLU A 67 6.97 -20.10 -2.03
N SER A 68 6.89 -19.05 -1.23
CA SER A 68 6.85 -17.68 -1.73
C SER A 68 8.05 -17.33 -2.60
N ARG A 69 9.26 -17.76 -2.22
CA ARG A 69 10.50 -17.51 -2.98
C ARG A 69 10.51 -18.07 -4.39
N LYS A 70 9.76 -19.13 -4.67
CA LYS A 70 9.69 -19.73 -6.02
C LYS A 70 9.15 -18.76 -7.07
N ASN A 71 8.41 -17.75 -6.65
CA ASN A 71 7.76 -16.77 -7.50
C ASN A 71 8.48 -15.42 -7.58
N TYR A 72 9.68 -15.30 -6.95
CA TYR A 72 10.42 -14.05 -6.88
C TYR A 72 11.77 -14.11 -7.57
N ASP A 73 12.07 -13.09 -8.36
CA ASP A 73 13.28 -12.95 -9.15
C ASP A 73 14.20 -11.84 -8.62
N TYR A 74 15.50 -12.01 -8.84
CA TYR A 74 16.51 -11.00 -8.54
C TYR A 74 17.01 -10.35 -9.83
N VAL A 75 17.25 -9.06 -9.77
CA VAL A 75 17.83 -8.31 -10.89
C VAL A 75 19.34 -8.34 -10.86
N HIS A 76 19.93 -8.36 -9.68
CA HIS A 76 21.38 -8.27 -9.50
C HIS A 76 21.88 -9.45 -8.65
N ARG A 77 22.27 -9.21 -7.42
CA ARG A 77 22.68 -10.27 -6.51
C ARG A 77 21.51 -10.68 -5.62
N PRO A 78 21.30 -11.99 -5.41
CA PRO A 78 20.34 -12.41 -4.42
C PRO A 78 20.75 -11.85 -3.05
N SER A 79 19.83 -11.23 -2.35
CA SER A 79 20.04 -10.88 -0.95
C SER A 79 20.08 -12.16 -0.11
N LYS A 80 20.85 -12.14 0.98
CA LYS A 80 20.86 -13.27 1.91
C LYS A 80 19.52 -13.47 2.58
N SER A 81 18.86 -12.39 2.92
CA SER A 81 17.55 -12.41 3.57
C SER A 81 16.45 -12.97 2.66
N ARG A 82 16.54 -12.75 1.34
CA ARG A 82 15.54 -13.16 0.35
C ARG A 82 14.10 -12.78 0.76
N ARG A 83 13.92 -11.61 1.37
CA ARG A 83 12.64 -11.10 1.87
C ARG A 83 12.25 -9.80 1.19
N SER A 84 10.94 -9.66 0.97
CA SER A 84 10.31 -8.45 0.46
C SER A 84 8.91 -8.32 1.06
N ALA A 85 8.45 -7.09 1.30
CA ALA A 85 7.06 -6.84 1.70
C ALA A 85 6.06 -7.34 0.66
N GLY A 86 6.44 -7.36 -0.62
CA GLY A 86 5.63 -7.91 -1.70
C GLY A 86 5.26 -9.37 -1.51
N GLN A 87 6.13 -10.19 -0.89
CA GLN A 87 5.84 -11.59 -0.59
C GLN A 87 4.63 -11.73 0.33
N ALA A 88 4.58 -10.98 1.42
CA ALA A 88 3.43 -10.94 2.31
C ALA A 88 2.19 -10.38 1.59
N ARG A 89 2.34 -9.32 0.78
CA ARG A 89 1.23 -8.71 0.03
C ARG A 89 0.60 -9.64 -0.99
N ASN A 90 1.38 -10.51 -1.63
CA ASN A 90 0.82 -11.54 -2.51
C ASN A 90 -0.08 -12.53 -1.76
N MET A 91 0.23 -12.83 -0.49
CA MET A 91 -0.60 -13.70 0.34
C MET A 91 -1.91 -13.05 0.78
N PHE A 92 -1.98 -11.72 0.82
CA PHE A 92 -3.19 -11.00 1.23
C PHE A 92 -4.40 -11.33 0.35
N TYR A 93 -4.18 -11.43 -0.95
CA TYR A 93 -5.26 -11.75 -1.88
C TYR A 93 -5.87 -13.13 -1.63
N ASP A 94 -5.03 -14.15 -1.49
CA ASP A 94 -5.51 -15.51 -1.27
C ASP A 94 -6.24 -15.62 0.06
N LYS A 95 -5.69 -14.96 1.11
CA LYS A 95 -6.34 -14.91 2.42
C LYS A 95 -7.65 -14.11 2.39
N ALA A 96 -7.70 -12.99 1.68
CA ALA A 96 -8.93 -12.23 1.52
C ALA A 96 -10.03 -13.05 0.83
N LYS A 97 -9.67 -13.80 -0.21
CA LYS A 97 -10.60 -14.72 -0.88
C LYS A 97 -11.08 -15.86 0.02
N GLU A 98 -10.15 -16.48 0.74
CA GLU A 98 -10.48 -17.54 1.72
C GLU A 98 -11.49 -17.05 2.77
N LEU A 99 -11.32 -15.83 3.25
CA LEU A 99 -12.18 -15.21 4.26
C LEU A 99 -13.44 -14.54 3.68
N GLY A 100 -13.62 -14.54 2.35
CA GLY A 100 -14.76 -13.87 1.70
C GLY A 100 -14.72 -12.35 1.77
N ILE A 101 -13.53 -11.76 2.01
CA ILE A 101 -13.32 -10.32 2.10
C ILE A 101 -13.26 -9.74 0.69
N THR A 102 -14.14 -8.80 0.36
CA THR A 102 -14.20 -8.15 -0.96
C THR A 102 -13.47 -6.80 -1.01
N PHE A 103 -13.21 -6.21 0.14
CA PHE A 103 -12.49 -4.95 0.29
C PHE A 103 -11.65 -4.96 1.57
N TYR A 104 -10.41 -4.58 1.50
CA TYR A 104 -9.51 -4.47 2.65
C TYR A 104 -8.51 -3.32 2.48
N VAL A 105 -7.87 -2.97 3.58
CA VAL A 105 -6.84 -1.93 3.63
C VAL A 105 -5.50 -2.57 3.95
N VAL A 106 -4.51 -2.35 3.11
CA VAL A 106 -3.11 -2.70 3.39
C VAL A 106 -2.44 -1.53 4.08
N GLN A 107 -1.78 -1.80 5.20
CA GLN A 107 -1.10 -0.80 6.00
C GLN A 107 0.25 -1.35 6.50
N ASP A 108 1.30 -0.55 6.42
CA ASP A 108 2.59 -0.92 7.02
C ASP A 108 2.49 -1.00 8.55
N ASP A 109 3.32 -1.81 9.20
CA ASP A 109 3.26 -2.11 10.65
C ASP A 109 3.70 -0.97 11.57
N ASP A 110 4.32 0.09 11.01
CA ASP A 110 4.91 1.20 11.75
C ASP A 110 4.08 2.50 11.73
N THR A 111 2.87 2.46 11.20
CA THR A 111 1.96 3.61 11.18
C THR A 111 1.51 3.97 12.59
N SER A 112 1.76 5.21 12.99
CA SER A 112 1.39 5.70 14.32
C SER A 112 0.06 6.46 14.35
N GLN A 113 -0.31 7.10 13.24
CA GLN A 113 -1.57 7.86 13.12
C GLN A 113 -1.86 8.26 11.69
N PHE A 114 -3.12 8.51 11.40
CA PHE A 114 -3.54 9.29 10.23
C PHE A 114 -3.58 10.77 10.58
N GLN A 115 -3.31 11.60 9.58
CA GLN A 115 -3.35 13.05 9.71
C GLN A 115 -4.23 13.65 8.62
N THR A 116 -4.91 14.74 8.94
CA THR A 116 -5.61 15.60 8.00
C THR A 116 -5.01 17.00 8.01
N LYS A 117 -5.13 17.72 6.90
CA LYS A 117 -4.65 19.10 6.80
C LYS A 117 -5.78 20.06 7.17
N LYS A 118 -5.62 20.78 8.28
CA LYS A 118 -6.56 21.84 8.72
C LYS A 118 -5.81 23.17 8.76
N PHE A 119 -6.34 24.19 8.09
CA PHE A 119 -5.72 25.54 8.04
C PHE A 119 -4.21 25.51 7.69
N GLY A 120 -3.85 24.68 6.71
CA GLY A 120 -2.44 24.54 6.28
C GLY A 120 -1.55 23.69 7.20
N LYS A 121 -2.04 23.22 8.35
CA LYS A 121 -1.30 22.39 9.31
C LYS A 121 -1.80 20.95 9.32
N TYR A 122 -0.91 20.00 9.53
CA TYR A 122 -1.28 18.61 9.73
C TYR A 122 -1.75 18.38 11.16
N CYS A 123 -2.93 17.82 11.30
CA CYS A 123 -3.55 17.47 12.58
C CYS A 123 -3.86 15.97 12.61
N GLY A 124 -3.53 15.30 13.71
CA GLY A 124 -3.83 13.88 13.88
C GLY A 124 -5.33 13.60 13.89
N ILE A 125 -5.73 12.51 13.27
CA ILE A 125 -7.10 11.99 13.33
C ILE A 125 -7.17 11.00 14.49
N SER A 126 -8.03 11.27 15.45
CA SER A 126 -8.15 10.49 16.69
C SER A 126 -9.49 9.79 16.86
N THR A 127 -10.44 9.98 15.94
CA THR A 127 -11.77 9.38 16.07
C THR A 127 -11.93 8.21 15.10
N PHE A 128 -12.57 7.16 15.61
CA PHE A 128 -12.95 6.01 14.78
C PHE A 128 -13.80 6.43 13.58
N ASN A 129 -14.82 7.28 13.83
CA ASN A 129 -15.78 7.65 12.79
C ASN A 129 -15.12 8.37 11.61
N ASP A 130 -14.14 9.23 11.85
CA ASP A 130 -13.46 9.96 10.78
C ASP A 130 -12.69 9.01 9.87
N VAL A 131 -11.96 8.04 10.47
CA VAL A 131 -11.21 7.04 9.70
C VAL A 131 -12.15 6.09 8.98
N PHE A 132 -13.15 5.54 9.70
CA PHE A 132 -14.09 4.56 9.16
C PHE A 132 -14.92 5.13 8.01
N ASN A 133 -15.49 6.31 8.17
CA ASN A 133 -16.29 6.96 7.14
C ASN A 133 -15.44 7.30 5.90
N THR A 134 -14.18 7.68 6.10
CA THR A 134 -13.23 7.87 5.01
C THR A 134 -13.02 6.57 4.23
N PHE A 135 -12.80 5.47 4.91
CA PHE A 135 -12.56 4.16 4.28
C PHE A 135 -13.80 3.66 3.52
N ILE A 136 -14.99 3.78 4.09
CA ILE A 136 -16.26 3.43 3.42
C ILE A 136 -16.50 4.29 2.18
N SER A 137 -16.20 5.58 2.24
CA SER A 137 -16.34 6.47 1.09
C SER A 137 -15.36 6.11 -0.03
N ILE A 138 -14.13 5.72 0.32
CA ILE A 138 -13.14 5.22 -0.65
C ILE A 138 -13.62 3.91 -1.28
N GLU A 139 -14.12 2.96 -0.48
CA GLU A 139 -14.68 1.70 -0.98
C GLU A 139 -15.79 1.96 -2.01
N SER A 140 -16.75 2.81 -1.66
CA SER A 140 -17.86 3.18 -2.56
C SER A 140 -17.36 3.82 -3.85
N PHE A 141 -16.40 4.75 -3.74
CA PHE A 141 -15.76 5.40 -4.88
C PHE A 141 -15.04 4.39 -5.79
N MET A 142 -14.25 3.48 -5.23
CA MET A 142 -13.52 2.46 -5.98
C MET A 142 -14.48 1.52 -6.72
N LYS A 143 -15.53 1.04 -6.05
CA LYS A 143 -16.56 0.16 -6.66
C LYS A 143 -17.27 0.84 -7.81
N LYS A 144 -17.69 2.10 -7.62
CA LYS A 144 -18.40 2.88 -8.64
C LYS A 144 -17.52 3.16 -9.87
N ARG A 145 -16.23 3.34 -9.70
CA ARG A 145 -15.28 3.78 -10.74
C ARG A 145 -14.34 2.69 -11.24
N ARG A 146 -14.45 1.45 -10.75
CA ARG A 146 -13.57 0.33 -11.10
C ARG A 146 -12.09 0.64 -10.91
N ILE A 147 -11.78 1.23 -9.78
CA ILE A 147 -10.41 1.54 -9.38
C ILE A 147 -9.85 0.28 -8.71
N GLY A 148 -8.75 -0.26 -9.24
CA GLY A 148 -8.14 -1.48 -8.69
C GLY A 148 -7.38 -1.22 -7.41
N MET A 149 -6.74 -0.05 -7.30
CA MET A 149 -5.94 0.33 -6.13
C MET A 149 -6.11 1.82 -5.86
N PHE A 150 -6.35 2.17 -4.60
CA PHE A 150 -6.44 3.56 -4.18
C PHE A 150 -5.66 3.76 -2.87
N GLY A 151 -5.11 4.94 -2.65
CA GLY A 151 -4.31 5.20 -1.46
C GLY A 151 -4.51 6.56 -0.84
N LEU A 152 -3.86 6.75 0.30
CA LEU A 152 -3.72 8.04 0.94
C LEU A 152 -2.39 8.67 0.53
N SER A 153 -2.35 9.99 0.49
CA SER A 153 -1.10 10.72 0.32
C SER A 153 -0.24 10.66 1.57
N GLN A 154 1.06 10.77 1.36
CA GLN A 154 2.04 10.89 2.45
C GLN A 154 2.39 12.34 2.74
N THR A 155 2.85 12.61 3.95
CA THR A 155 3.53 13.88 4.27
C THR A 155 4.74 14.03 3.36
N GLY A 156 4.77 15.12 2.60
CA GLY A 156 5.83 15.37 1.61
C GLY A 156 5.46 15.12 0.16
N ASP A 157 4.37 14.41 -0.15
CA ASP A 157 3.88 14.22 -1.53
C ASP A 157 3.48 15.54 -2.20
N PHE A 158 3.32 16.60 -1.43
CA PHE A 158 2.93 17.94 -1.87
C PHE A 158 4.10 18.91 -1.97
N ILE A 159 5.33 18.44 -1.94
CA ILE A 159 6.51 19.24 -2.22
C ILE A 159 6.45 19.66 -3.70
N GLY A 160 6.10 20.91 -3.95
CA GLY A 160 5.91 21.45 -5.31
C GLY A 160 4.46 21.70 -5.72
N GLY A 161 3.50 21.56 -4.83
CA GLY A 161 2.09 21.92 -5.06
C GLY A 161 1.12 20.75 -4.92
N THR A 162 -0.17 21.07 -4.83
CA THR A 162 -1.24 20.08 -4.72
C THR A 162 -1.50 19.39 -6.06
N ASN A 163 -1.38 18.07 -6.10
CA ASN A 163 -1.86 17.29 -7.23
C ASN A 163 -3.39 17.18 -7.14
N LYS A 164 -4.11 17.93 -7.95
CA LYS A 164 -5.59 17.89 -7.98
C LYS A 164 -6.16 16.64 -8.64
N LYS A 165 -5.32 15.82 -9.29
CA LYS A 165 -5.77 14.61 -9.98
C LYS A 165 -5.80 13.45 -9.02
N LEU A 166 -6.97 12.87 -8.80
CA LEU A 166 -7.18 11.70 -7.93
C LEU A 166 -6.72 10.40 -8.57
N LEU A 167 -6.79 10.30 -9.89
CA LEU A 167 -6.47 9.08 -10.62
C LEU A 167 -5.09 9.14 -11.26
N ARG A 168 -4.56 7.95 -11.54
CA ARG A 168 -3.25 7.74 -12.18
C ARG A 168 -2.08 8.13 -11.30
N ASN A 169 -2.27 8.03 -9.99
CA ASN A 169 -1.23 8.26 -9.01
C ASN A 169 -0.69 6.94 -8.49
N LYS A 170 0.61 6.91 -8.23
CA LYS A 170 1.24 5.82 -7.50
C LYS A 170 0.69 5.80 -6.08
N VAL A 171 0.36 4.60 -5.60
CA VAL A 171 -0.08 4.37 -4.23
C VAL A 171 1.11 3.88 -3.42
N MET A 172 1.29 4.45 -2.24
CA MET A 172 2.32 4.05 -1.28
C MET A 172 1.71 3.96 0.12
N ASN A 173 2.25 3.08 0.95
CA ASN A 173 1.92 2.89 2.37
C ASN A 173 0.50 2.43 2.66
N THR A 174 -0.51 3.30 2.64
CA THR A 174 -1.91 2.90 2.85
C THR A 174 -2.55 2.60 1.52
N THR A 175 -2.95 1.36 1.33
CA THR A 175 -3.53 0.90 0.07
C THR A 175 -4.90 0.29 0.29
N PHE A 176 -5.91 0.82 -0.39
CA PHE A 176 -7.25 0.27 -0.45
C PHE A 176 -7.35 -0.66 -1.65
N VAL A 177 -7.85 -1.87 -1.42
CA VAL A 177 -7.87 -2.95 -2.41
C VAL A 177 -9.28 -3.52 -2.53
N LEU A 178 -9.75 -3.66 -3.77
CA LEU A 178 -10.89 -4.51 -4.11
C LEU A 178 -10.36 -5.87 -4.52
N THR A 179 -10.75 -6.92 -3.83
CA THR A 179 -10.22 -8.30 -4.03
C THR A 179 -10.37 -8.79 -5.46
N ASP A 180 -11.42 -8.37 -6.17
CA ASP A 180 -11.65 -8.76 -7.57
C ASP A 180 -10.72 -8.06 -8.58
N TYR A 181 -9.96 -7.04 -8.15
CA TYR A 181 -9.16 -6.20 -9.02
C TYR A 181 -7.67 -6.19 -8.68
N ILE A 182 -7.22 -7.05 -7.81
CA ILE A 182 -5.82 -7.08 -7.41
C ILE A 182 -4.91 -7.59 -8.54
N TYR A 183 -3.71 -7.05 -8.59
CA TYR A 183 -2.61 -7.55 -9.39
C TYR A 183 -1.76 -8.53 -8.58
N LYS A 184 -1.65 -9.77 -9.05
CA LYS A 184 -0.86 -10.85 -8.42
C LYS A 184 0.51 -11.06 -9.07
N GLY A 185 0.99 -10.12 -9.84
CA GLY A 185 2.21 -10.27 -10.65
C GLY A 185 3.47 -9.74 -9.99
N GLU A 186 3.49 -9.51 -8.67
CA GLU A 186 4.73 -9.12 -8.01
C GLU A 186 5.72 -10.27 -8.00
N ARG A 187 6.88 -10.02 -8.59
CA ARG A 187 7.93 -11.02 -8.76
C ARG A 187 9.31 -10.54 -8.32
N GLY A 188 9.41 -9.26 -7.93
CA GLY A 188 10.68 -8.64 -7.66
C GLY A 188 10.95 -8.34 -6.20
N TYR A 189 12.19 -8.49 -5.79
CA TYR A 189 12.62 -8.06 -4.46
C TYR A 189 12.84 -6.55 -4.41
N GLY A 190 11.92 -5.84 -3.80
CA GLY A 190 11.92 -4.39 -3.65
C GLY A 190 11.09 -3.66 -4.74
N ASP A 191 10.67 -2.44 -4.42
CA ASP A 191 9.84 -1.57 -5.26
C ASP A 191 8.46 -2.16 -5.62
N ASP A 192 7.92 -2.94 -4.71
CA ASP A 192 6.64 -3.63 -4.82
C ASP A 192 5.47 -2.67 -5.04
N ASP A 193 5.50 -1.48 -4.46
CA ASP A 193 4.52 -0.42 -4.68
C ASP A 193 4.49 0.07 -6.15
N THR A 194 5.65 0.21 -6.79
CA THR A 194 5.73 0.57 -8.21
C THR A 194 5.30 -0.59 -9.11
N SER A 195 5.66 -1.82 -8.75
CA SER A 195 5.26 -3.02 -9.47
C SER A 195 3.74 -3.21 -9.45
N GLN A 196 3.10 -3.11 -8.28
CA GLN A 196 1.64 -3.19 -8.15
C GLN A 196 0.92 -2.10 -8.94
N PHE A 197 1.34 -0.84 -8.76
CA PHE A 197 0.78 0.28 -9.50
C PHE A 197 0.82 0.04 -11.01
N THR A 198 1.98 -0.35 -11.53
CA THR A 198 2.19 -0.56 -12.95
C THR A 198 1.40 -1.77 -13.45
N GLY A 199 1.40 -2.86 -12.70
CA GLY A 199 0.67 -4.08 -13.03
C GLY A 199 -0.83 -3.85 -13.13
N ILE A 200 -1.43 -3.18 -12.16
CA ILE A 200 -2.85 -2.83 -12.16
C ILE A 200 -3.22 -1.98 -13.37
N MET A 201 -2.39 -0.99 -13.71
CA MET A 201 -2.61 -0.15 -14.87
C MET A 201 -2.51 -0.94 -16.19
N ASN A 202 -1.60 -1.92 -16.28
CA ASN A 202 -1.49 -2.82 -17.42
C ASN A 202 -2.71 -3.76 -17.57
N GLU A 203 -3.35 -4.12 -16.47
CA GLU A 203 -4.61 -4.89 -16.47
C GLU A 203 -5.83 -4.07 -16.94
N GLY A 204 -5.64 -2.81 -17.28
CA GLY A 204 -6.73 -1.93 -17.73
C GLY A 204 -7.62 -1.43 -16.60
N LEU A 205 -7.06 -1.30 -15.40
CA LEU A 205 -7.71 -0.71 -14.22
C LEU A 205 -7.06 0.61 -13.86
N PHE A 206 -7.78 1.46 -13.14
CA PHE A 206 -7.19 2.68 -12.61
C PHE A 206 -6.57 2.45 -11.23
N THR A 207 -5.58 3.28 -10.95
CA THR A 207 -5.09 3.53 -9.60
C THR A 207 -5.31 4.99 -9.24
N GLY A 208 -5.30 5.31 -7.97
CA GLY A 208 -5.45 6.69 -7.52
C GLY A 208 -5.01 6.89 -6.09
N SER A 209 -4.90 8.15 -5.70
CA SER A 209 -4.63 8.50 -4.31
C SER A 209 -5.34 9.77 -3.93
N LEU A 210 -5.72 9.86 -2.65
CA LEU A 210 -6.33 11.05 -2.08
C LEU A 210 -5.27 12.14 -1.92
N GLY A 211 -5.43 13.25 -2.65
CA GLY A 211 -4.43 14.32 -2.70
C GLY A 211 -4.43 15.24 -1.49
N ASP A 212 -5.57 15.79 -1.11
CA ASP A 212 -5.66 16.96 -0.23
C ASP A 212 -6.64 16.79 0.94
N GLY A 213 -6.70 15.72 1.61
CA GLY A 213 -7.62 15.55 2.75
C GLY A 213 -6.99 14.78 3.88
N VAL A 214 -6.96 13.49 3.75
CA VAL A 214 -6.36 12.58 4.73
C VAL A 214 -4.96 12.24 4.27
N VAL A 215 -3.99 12.57 5.10
CA VAL A 215 -2.57 12.30 4.84
C VAL A 215 -2.07 11.35 5.90
N LEU A 216 -1.35 10.33 5.48
CA LEU A 216 -0.68 9.41 6.38
C LEU A 216 0.67 10.01 6.79
N SER A 217 0.86 10.19 8.09
CA SER A 217 2.18 10.48 8.64
C SER A 217 2.90 9.20 9.01
N GLN A 218 4.01 8.95 8.37
CA GLN A 218 4.90 7.83 8.71
C GLN A 218 6.30 8.33 9.04
N THR A 219 6.97 7.60 9.92
CA THR A 219 8.42 7.71 10.08
C THR A 219 9.07 7.12 8.83
N ALA A 220 10.07 7.79 8.27
CA ALA A 220 10.78 7.27 7.12
C ALA A 220 11.32 5.86 7.39
N SER A 221 10.91 4.88 6.61
CA SER A 221 11.28 3.47 6.76
C SER A 221 12.79 3.21 6.71
N ALA A 222 13.54 4.10 6.06
CA ALA A 222 14.99 4.00 5.94
C ALA A 222 15.77 4.12 7.27
N THR A 223 15.11 4.55 8.35
CA THR A 223 15.75 4.76 9.65
C THR A 223 15.33 3.78 10.74
N SER A 224 14.33 2.93 10.48
CA SER A 224 13.84 1.93 11.43
C SER A 224 14.43 0.55 11.15
N LYS A 225 14.87 -0.16 12.20
CA LYS A 225 15.28 -1.58 12.09
C LYS A 225 14.09 -2.43 11.66
N GLY A 226 14.33 -3.44 10.82
CA GLY A 226 13.31 -4.34 10.28
C GLY A 226 12.81 -3.95 8.88
N GLY A 227 11.82 -4.66 8.36
CA GLY A 227 11.28 -4.44 7.02
C GLY A 227 12.31 -4.68 5.91
N LEU A 228 12.46 -3.75 4.96
CA LEU A 228 13.37 -3.86 3.81
C LEU A 228 14.80 -3.39 4.11
N THR A 229 15.15 -3.08 5.36
CA THR A 229 16.46 -2.54 5.73
C THR A 229 17.60 -3.48 5.31
N ASP A 230 17.45 -4.77 5.51
CA ASP A 230 18.46 -5.76 5.14
C ASP A 230 18.68 -5.81 3.63
N LEU A 231 17.61 -5.80 2.85
CA LEU A 231 17.67 -5.75 1.38
C LEU A 231 18.41 -4.51 0.89
N TYR A 232 18.15 -3.35 1.48
CA TYR A 232 18.82 -2.09 1.12
C TYR A 232 20.30 -2.09 1.50
N ASN A 233 20.65 -2.64 2.65
CA ASN A 233 22.04 -2.76 3.09
C ASN A 233 22.85 -3.71 2.21
N GLU A 234 22.28 -4.84 1.81
CA GLU A 234 22.95 -5.84 1.00
C GLU A 234 23.09 -5.45 -0.47
N CYS A 235 22.04 -4.91 -1.07
CA CYS A 235 21.94 -4.65 -2.51
C CYS A 235 22.08 -3.17 -2.89
N LYS A 236 22.34 -2.27 -1.96
CA LYS A 236 22.51 -0.81 -2.15
C LYS A 236 21.39 -0.22 -2.97
N LEU A 237 20.29 -0.36 -3.05
CA LEU A 237 19.24 0.19 -3.92
C LEU A 237 19.27 -0.33 -5.38
N LEU A 238 20.19 -1.18 -5.80
CA LEU A 238 20.21 -1.65 -7.19
C LEU A 238 18.97 -2.45 -7.54
N ASN A 239 18.56 -3.41 -6.70
CA ASN A 239 17.34 -4.17 -6.94
C ASN A 239 16.12 -3.24 -7.02
N LYS A 240 16.01 -2.29 -6.09
CA LYS A 240 14.93 -1.28 -6.11
C LYS A 240 14.91 -0.45 -7.40
N SER A 241 16.08 -0.07 -7.92
CA SER A 241 16.18 0.81 -9.07
C SER A 241 15.97 0.10 -10.41
N LEU A 242 16.30 -1.19 -10.50
CA LEU A 242 16.31 -1.95 -11.75
C LEU A 242 15.14 -2.92 -11.89
N MET A 243 14.51 -3.35 -10.79
CA MET A 243 13.46 -4.36 -10.83
C MET A 243 12.29 -3.97 -11.71
N CYS A 244 11.69 -2.81 -11.46
CA CYS A 244 10.56 -2.33 -12.26
C CYS A 244 10.92 -1.97 -13.69
N PRO A 245 12.07 -1.33 -14.01
CA PRO A 245 12.54 -1.18 -15.39
C PRO A 245 12.65 -2.50 -16.18
N ILE A 246 13.05 -3.59 -15.52
CA ILE A 246 13.16 -4.89 -16.19
C ILE A 246 11.78 -5.55 -16.36
N GLN A 247 10.90 -5.44 -15.37
CA GLN A 247 9.54 -5.98 -15.48
C GLN A 247 8.66 -5.20 -16.48
N PHE A 248 8.85 -3.88 -16.57
CA PHE A 248 8.00 -2.98 -17.35
C PHE A 248 8.83 -2.03 -18.24
N PRO A 249 9.67 -2.54 -19.14
CA PRO A 249 10.66 -1.73 -19.87
C PRO A 249 10.03 -0.68 -20.80
N SER A 250 8.80 -0.87 -21.25
CA SER A 250 8.09 0.12 -22.06
C SER A 250 7.65 1.35 -21.27
N ALA A 251 7.44 1.21 -19.97
CA ALA A 251 6.85 2.24 -19.11
C ALA A 251 7.82 2.79 -18.06
N ILE A 252 8.81 2.00 -17.67
CA ILE A 252 9.75 2.37 -16.60
C ILE A 252 11.18 2.20 -17.09
N HIS A 253 12.04 3.18 -16.78
CA HIS A 253 13.47 3.10 -17.06
C HIS A 253 14.27 3.53 -15.84
N ALA A 254 15.52 3.11 -15.77
CA ALA A 254 16.46 3.55 -14.75
C ALA A 254 17.25 4.76 -15.24
N GLU A 255 17.43 5.76 -14.38
CA GLU A 255 18.26 6.93 -14.65
C GLU A 255 19.08 7.33 -13.43
N TYR A 256 20.19 8.03 -13.67
CA TYR A 256 21.05 8.52 -12.62
C TYR A 256 20.59 9.93 -12.18
N GLN A 257 20.12 10.04 -10.94
CA GLN A 257 19.64 11.30 -10.36
C GLN A 257 20.74 12.03 -9.62
N VAL A 258 21.33 13.07 -10.23
CA VAL A 258 22.40 13.88 -9.61
C VAL A 258 21.90 14.66 -8.40
N LYS A 259 20.70 15.22 -8.47
CA LYS A 259 20.14 16.13 -7.44
C LYS A 259 19.89 15.49 -6.07
N ASN A 260 19.78 14.19 -5.99
CA ASN A 260 19.45 13.46 -4.74
C ASN A 260 20.64 12.64 -4.23
N GLY A 261 21.83 13.22 -4.22
CA GLY A 261 23.04 12.56 -3.72
C GLY A 261 23.66 11.57 -4.71
N GLY A 262 23.34 11.66 -6.01
CA GLY A 262 23.95 10.84 -7.04
C GLY A 262 23.59 9.36 -6.92
N ARG A 263 22.36 8.98 -7.22
CA ARG A 263 21.91 7.58 -7.15
C ARG A 263 21.18 7.15 -8.41
N LEU A 264 21.28 5.88 -8.74
CA LEU A 264 20.41 5.24 -9.72
C LEU A 264 18.98 5.17 -9.15
N HIS A 265 17.99 5.53 -9.97
CA HIS A 265 16.58 5.49 -9.58
C HIS A 265 15.71 5.11 -10.77
N HIS A 266 14.60 4.41 -10.52
CA HIS A 266 13.60 4.17 -11.55
C HIS A 266 12.78 5.46 -11.83
N HIS A 267 12.39 5.61 -13.07
CA HIS A 267 11.55 6.72 -13.52
C HIS A 267 10.36 6.19 -14.34
N ILE A 268 9.15 6.60 -13.97
CA ILE A 268 7.91 6.13 -14.58
C ILE A 268 7.48 7.08 -15.68
N LYS A 269 7.32 6.57 -16.90
CA LYS A 269 6.72 7.30 -18.02
C LYS A 269 5.20 7.15 -17.99
N ASN A 270 4.54 7.93 -17.18
CA ASN A 270 3.09 7.85 -16.93
C ASN A 270 2.24 7.72 -18.20
N ARG A 271 2.58 8.43 -19.28
CA ARG A 271 1.85 8.35 -20.55
C ARG A 271 1.80 6.96 -21.18
N HIS A 272 2.76 6.09 -20.84
CA HIS A 272 2.83 4.70 -21.32
C HIS A 272 2.11 3.71 -20.41
N LEU A 273 1.85 4.11 -19.17
CA LEU A 273 1.13 3.28 -18.20
C LEU A 273 -0.39 3.39 -18.30
N TYR A 274 -0.89 4.52 -18.76
CA TYR A 274 -2.32 4.77 -18.75
C TYR A 274 -3.05 3.77 -19.63
N PRO A 275 -4.00 2.99 -19.06
CA PRO A 275 -4.72 2.01 -19.83
C PRO A 275 -5.50 2.71 -20.95
N ARG A 276 -5.29 2.23 -22.17
CA ARG A 276 -6.05 2.68 -23.35
C ARG A 276 -7.30 1.86 -23.58
N ILE A 277 -7.34 0.66 -22.99
CA ILE A 277 -8.47 -0.25 -22.98
C ILE A 277 -8.75 -0.59 -21.52
N LEU A 278 -9.94 -0.27 -21.06
CA LEU A 278 -10.35 -0.54 -19.68
C LEU A 278 -11.03 -1.89 -19.58
N LYS A 279 -10.64 -2.67 -18.57
CA LYS A 279 -11.18 -3.99 -18.28
C LYS A 279 -12.68 -3.90 -17.99
N GLY A 280 -13.47 -4.62 -18.79
CA GLY A 280 -14.92 -4.80 -18.56
C GLY A 280 -15.77 -3.52 -18.68
N THR A 281 -15.28 -2.47 -19.33
CA THR A 281 -16.05 -1.24 -19.59
C THR A 281 -16.24 -1.01 -21.09
N LYS A 282 -17.43 -0.51 -21.46
CA LYS A 282 -17.57 0.15 -22.76
C LYS A 282 -16.96 1.55 -22.65
N ARG A 283 -16.24 1.96 -23.69
CA ARG A 283 -15.44 3.20 -23.74
C ARG A 283 -16.26 4.46 -23.47
N ASP A 284 -17.55 4.42 -23.78
CA ASP A 284 -18.45 5.56 -23.79
C ASP A 284 -18.98 5.97 -22.39
N ASN A 285 -18.71 5.17 -21.35
CA ASN A 285 -19.24 5.41 -20.00
C ASN A 285 -18.21 6.04 -19.05
N ILE A 286 -17.06 6.48 -19.55
CA ILE A 286 -16.01 7.06 -18.70
C ILE A 286 -15.80 8.51 -19.12
N ALA A 287 -16.38 9.42 -18.39
CA ALA A 287 -16.02 10.83 -18.44
C ALA A 287 -14.64 10.99 -17.77
N TRP A 288 -13.60 11.01 -18.58
CA TRP A 288 -12.20 11.09 -18.17
C TRP A 288 -11.86 12.36 -17.39
N ASP A 289 -12.63 13.44 -17.61
CA ASP A 289 -12.35 14.77 -17.10
C ASP A 289 -13.16 15.15 -15.84
N THR A 290 -14.23 14.41 -15.52
CA THR A 290 -15.16 14.76 -14.43
C THR A 290 -14.86 14.06 -13.09
N TYR A 291 -13.76 13.33 -13.00
CA TYR A 291 -13.42 12.59 -11.76
C TYR A 291 -13.07 13.47 -10.56
N SER A 292 -12.83 14.76 -10.77
CA SER A 292 -12.54 15.70 -9.68
C SER A 292 -13.77 16.27 -9.00
N GLU A 293 -14.95 16.24 -9.66
CA GLU A 293 -16.15 16.94 -9.17
C GLU A 293 -17.04 16.10 -8.23
N ASP A 294 -16.95 14.76 -8.30
CA ASP A 294 -17.82 13.83 -7.56
C ASP A 294 -17.19 13.24 -6.29
N PHE A 295 -16.06 13.75 -5.81
CA PHE A 295 -15.39 13.15 -4.67
C PHE A 295 -16.00 13.66 -3.35
N PRO A 296 -16.59 12.78 -2.51
CA PRO A 296 -17.36 13.19 -1.34
C PRO A 296 -16.53 13.77 -0.18
N PHE A 297 -15.21 13.90 -0.33
CA PHE A 297 -14.33 14.38 0.74
C PHE A 297 -14.19 15.89 0.84
N THR A 298 -14.92 16.68 0.07
CA THR A 298 -14.99 18.13 0.27
C THR A 298 -15.64 18.51 1.61
N ASN A 299 -16.24 17.53 2.30
CA ASN A 299 -16.92 17.70 3.60
C ASN A 299 -16.19 17.05 4.77
N VAL A 300 -14.85 16.88 4.73
CA VAL A 300 -14.12 16.72 5.99
C VAL A 300 -14.30 18.01 6.78
N PRO A 301 -14.93 18.00 7.98
CA PRO A 301 -15.27 19.22 8.67
C PRO A 301 -14.05 20.12 8.85
N THR A 302 -14.05 21.24 8.18
CA THR A 302 -13.11 22.34 8.39
C THR A 302 -13.55 23.15 9.61
N ARG A 303 -13.79 22.46 10.73
CA ARG A 303 -14.04 23.12 12.02
C ARG A 303 -12.82 23.03 12.91
#